data_46549abe851851dd63767d2883ad0a5c
#
_entry.id   46549abe851851dd63767d2883ad0a5c
#
_cell.length_a   1.000
_cell.length_b   1.000
_cell.length_c   1.000
_cell.angle_alpha   90.00
_cell.angle_beta   90.00
_cell.angle_gamma   90.00
#
_symmetry.space_group_name_H-M   'P 1'
#
loop_
_entity.id
_entity.type
_entity.pdbx_description
1 polymer ?
#
loop_
_entity_poly.entity_id
_entity_poly.type
_entity_poly.pdbx_seq_one_letter_code
_entity_poly.pdbx_strand_id
1 'polypeptide(L)'
;MLRLALFLLGLLAWPALAVERVVSLAPSLSEIVVELDAVDLLVGVLDGGERPAALRHLPSVGRYGQLEMESLIGLQPDLVLLWPDSISPAQRRQLRDFGIPLLIAEPRDLGNLAEQFAEIGARLGRAEQG
;
A
#
# COMPACT_ATOMS: atom_id res chain seq x y z
N MET A 1 -48.24 9.62 4.42
CA MET A 1 -47.92 8.21 4.46
C MET A 1 -46.82 7.80 3.47
N LEU A 2 -46.67 8.54 2.40
CA LEU A 2 -45.57 8.32 1.44
C LEU A 2 -44.24 8.97 1.86
N ARG A 3 -44.22 9.59 3.01
CA ARG A 3 -43.07 10.38 3.46
C ARG A 3 -41.95 9.58 4.13
N LEU A 4 -42.25 8.36 4.50
CA LEU A 4 -41.28 7.49 5.20
C LEU A 4 -40.35 6.71 4.27
N ALA A 5 -40.74 6.55 3.03
CA ALA A 5 -39.93 5.80 2.06
C ALA A 5 -38.73 6.58 1.52
N LEU A 6 -38.77 7.91 1.63
CA LEU A 6 -37.72 8.79 1.15
C LEU A 6 -36.53 8.95 2.11
N PHE A 7 -36.72 8.56 3.36
CA PHE A 7 -35.67 8.71 4.37
C PHE A 7 -34.64 7.59 4.36
N LEU A 8 -34.96 6.47 3.78
CA LEU A 8 -34.08 5.31 3.73
C LEU A 8 -33.00 5.39 2.63
N LEU A 9 -33.21 6.24 1.65
CA LEU A 9 -32.27 6.41 0.56
C LEU A 9 -31.06 7.28 0.92
N GLY A 10 -31.20 8.12 1.94
CA GLY A 10 -30.09 8.98 2.37
C GLY A 10 -29.09 8.29 3.29
N LEU A 11 -29.35 7.07 3.70
CA LEU A 11 -28.50 6.33 4.64
C LEU A 11 -27.57 5.33 3.97
N LEU A 12 -27.63 5.22 2.65
CA LEU A 12 -26.66 4.43 1.87
C LEU A 12 -25.43 5.29 1.61
N ALA A 13 -24.78 5.73 2.67
CA ALA A 13 -23.41 6.21 2.54
C ALA A 13 -22.54 5.02 2.18
N TRP A 14 -21.97 5.03 1.00
CA TRP A 14 -20.96 4.03 0.59
C TRP A 14 -19.79 4.17 1.55
N PRO A 15 -19.41 3.10 2.26
CA PRO A 15 -18.20 3.19 3.07
C PRO A 15 -17.03 3.47 2.14
N ALA A 16 -16.20 4.45 2.49
CA ALA A 16 -14.95 4.66 1.81
C ALA A 16 -14.20 3.33 1.82
N LEU A 17 -13.73 2.87 0.63
CA LEU A 17 -12.96 1.64 0.53
C LEU A 17 -11.68 1.80 1.35
N ALA A 18 -11.63 1.13 2.50
CA ALA A 18 -10.43 1.08 3.31
C ALA A 18 -9.39 0.21 2.61
N VAL A 19 -8.12 0.63 2.71
CA VAL A 19 -7.01 -0.19 2.24
C VAL A 19 -6.87 -1.39 3.17
N GLU A 20 -6.89 -2.58 2.62
CA GLU A 20 -6.81 -3.83 3.38
C GLU A 20 -5.66 -4.72 2.94
N ARG A 21 -5.18 -4.58 1.71
CA ARG A 21 -4.16 -5.44 1.13
C ARG A 21 -3.07 -4.60 0.49
N VAL A 22 -1.92 -4.52 1.14
CA VAL A 22 -0.79 -3.68 0.72
C VAL A 22 0.38 -4.56 0.31
N VAL A 23 1.00 -4.23 -0.82
CA VAL A 23 2.30 -4.77 -1.22
C VAL A 23 3.32 -3.64 -1.16
N SER A 24 4.46 -3.90 -0.52
CA SER A 24 5.57 -2.94 -0.46
C SER A 24 6.70 -3.38 -1.38
N LEU A 25 7.10 -2.49 -2.26
CA LEU A 25 8.18 -2.75 -3.24
C LEU A 25 9.50 -2.08 -2.86
N ALA A 26 9.62 -1.59 -1.62
CA ALA A 26 10.85 -0.97 -1.16
C ALA A 26 11.05 -1.25 0.33
N PRO A 27 12.24 -1.70 0.76
CA PRO A 27 12.50 -2.03 2.16
C PRO A 27 12.24 -0.87 3.12
N SER A 28 12.60 0.36 2.75
CA SER A 28 12.36 1.52 3.61
C SER A 28 10.88 1.81 3.78
N LEU A 29 10.07 1.57 2.77
CA LEU A 29 8.62 1.75 2.85
C LEU A 29 7.99 0.64 3.71
N SER A 30 8.53 -0.58 3.64
CA SER A 30 8.12 -1.66 4.54
C SER A 30 8.38 -1.30 6.00
N GLU A 31 9.53 -0.68 6.28
CA GLU A 31 9.86 -0.21 7.63
C GLU A 31 8.88 0.85 8.11
N ILE A 32 8.46 1.77 7.24
CA ILE A 32 7.45 2.77 7.58
C ILE A 32 6.14 2.08 7.98
N VAL A 33 5.72 1.07 7.23
CA VAL A 33 4.50 0.32 7.56
C VAL A 33 4.61 -0.35 8.93
N VAL A 34 5.78 -0.91 9.25
CA VAL A 34 6.05 -1.49 10.58
C VAL A 34 5.91 -0.42 11.67
N GLU A 35 6.55 0.73 11.46
CA GLU A 35 6.51 1.84 12.44
C GLU A 35 5.09 2.40 12.63
N LEU A 36 4.27 2.33 11.60
CA LEU A 36 2.87 2.75 11.66
C LEU A 36 1.95 1.70 12.28
N ASP A 37 2.52 0.58 12.73
CA ASP A 37 1.75 -0.55 13.27
C ASP A 37 0.68 -1.06 12.31
N ALA A 38 1.04 -1.14 11.02
CA ALA A 38 0.14 -1.53 9.95
C ALA A 38 0.59 -2.80 9.22
N VAL A 39 1.41 -3.63 9.86
CA VAL A 39 1.91 -4.89 9.28
C VAL A 39 0.77 -5.82 8.89
N ASP A 40 -0.33 -5.79 9.62
CA ASP A 40 -1.53 -6.58 9.32
C ASP A 40 -2.11 -6.31 7.94
N LEU A 41 -1.80 -5.17 7.34
CA LEU A 41 -2.25 -4.83 5.98
C LEU A 41 -1.31 -5.35 4.90
N LEU A 42 -0.05 -5.67 5.24
CA LEU A 42 0.91 -6.18 4.26
C LEU A 42 0.59 -7.61 3.85
N VAL A 43 0.48 -7.85 2.56
CA VAL A 43 0.25 -9.18 1.99
C VAL A 43 1.44 -9.69 1.19
N GLY A 44 2.42 -8.84 0.91
CA GLY A 44 3.63 -9.22 0.20
C GLY A 44 4.66 -8.10 0.21
N VAL A 45 5.92 -8.47 0.03
CA VAL A 45 7.03 -7.53 0.00
C VAL A 45 8.04 -7.93 -1.09
N LEU A 46 8.73 -6.93 -1.62
CA LEU A 46 9.87 -7.16 -2.50
C LEU A 46 11.11 -7.33 -1.63
N ASP A 47 11.85 -8.39 -1.85
CA ASP A 47 13.07 -8.67 -1.09
C ASP A 47 14.23 -7.79 -1.58
N GLY A 48 14.98 -7.24 -0.64
CA GLY A 48 16.13 -6.40 -0.91
C GLY A 48 16.95 -6.25 0.36
N GLY A 49 17.69 -7.28 0.71
CA GLY A 49 18.43 -7.33 1.94
C GLY A 49 17.72 -8.15 3.01
N GLU A 50 18.09 -7.96 4.27
CA GLU A 50 17.53 -8.70 5.38
C GLU A 50 16.18 -8.13 5.80
N ARG A 51 15.19 -9.01 5.94
CA ARG A 51 13.85 -8.59 6.38
C ARG A 51 13.81 -8.37 7.89
N PRO A 52 13.08 -7.33 8.36
CA PRO A 52 12.70 -7.25 9.76
C PRO A 52 11.94 -8.51 10.19
N ALA A 53 12.10 -8.88 11.46
CA ALA A 53 11.46 -10.09 11.99
C ALA A 53 9.94 -10.10 11.79
N ALA A 54 9.30 -8.93 11.91
CA ALA A 54 7.86 -8.78 11.73
C ALA A 54 7.37 -9.12 10.32
N LEU A 55 8.27 -9.13 9.31
CA LEU A 55 7.93 -9.32 7.91
C LEU A 55 8.36 -10.68 7.36
N ARG A 56 9.01 -11.52 8.15
CA ARG A 56 9.57 -12.79 7.66
C ARG A 56 8.53 -13.76 7.13
N HIS A 57 7.31 -13.69 7.65
CA HIS A 57 6.22 -14.59 7.25
C HIS A 57 5.54 -14.19 5.95
N LEU A 58 5.84 -13.01 5.40
CA LEU A 58 5.14 -12.50 4.24
C LEU A 58 5.65 -13.13 2.94
N PRO A 59 4.75 -13.39 1.97
CA PRO A 59 5.15 -13.80 0.63
C PRO A 59 6.08 -12.79 -0.03
N SER A 60 7.02 -13.30 -0.83
CA SER A 60 7.90 -12.48 -1.64
C SER A 60 7.27 -12.24 -3.01
N VAL A 61 7.36 -11.01 -3.51
CA VAL A 61 6.98 -10.68 -4.89
C VAL A 61 8.22 -10.52 -5.78
N GLY A 62 9.33 -11.10 -5.37
CA GLY A 62 10.59 -11.06 -6.10
C GLY A 62 11.68 -10.33 -5.33
N ARG A 63 12.74 -9.97 -6.03
CA ARG A 63 13.88 -9.23 -5.49
C ARG A 63 13.98 -7.85 -6.13
N TYR A 64 14.67 -6.96 -5.49
CA TYR A 64 14.97 -5.66 -6.07
C TYR A 64 15.59 -5.83 -7.46
N GLY A 65 14.98 -5.19 -8.45
CA GLY A 65 15.38 -5.34 -9.85
C GLY A 65 14.79 -6.55 -10.58
N GLN A 66 14.11 -7.45 -9.87
CA GLN A 66 13.49 -8.66 -10.44
C GLN A 66 12.12 -8.88 -9.84
N LEU A 67 11.19 -7.98 -10.15
CA LEU A 67 9.81 -8.09 -9.70
C LEU A 67 9.11 -9.25 -10.42
N GLU A 68 8.46 -10.09 -9.64
CA GLU A 68 7.59 -11.15 -10.15
C GLU A 68 6.14 -10.62 -10.25
N MET A 69 5.79 -10.11 -11.41
CA MET A 69 4.51 -9.44 -11.62
C MET A 69 3.32 -10.35 -11.35
N GLU A 70 3.40 -11.61 -11.75
CA GLU A 70 2.33 -12.57 -11.51
C GLU A 70 2.09 -12.81 -10.02
N SER A 71 3.16 -12.91 -9.24
CA SER A 71 3.06 -13.06 -7.79
C SER A 71 2.40 -11.86 -7.16
N LEU A 72 2.77 -10.66 -7.59
CA LEU A 72 2.19 -9.43 -7.09
C LEU A 72 0.70 -9.33 -7.41
N ILE A 73 0.33 -9.54 -8.66
CA ILE A 73 -1.07 -9.47 -9.11
C ILE A 73 -1.91 -10.56 -8.42
N GLY A 74 -1.33 -11.75 -8.24
CA GLY A 74 -2.00 -12.85 -7.56
C GLY A 74 -2.37 -12.58 -6.11
N LEU A 75 -1.66 -11.67 -5.44
CA LEU A 75 -1.99 -11.24 -4.08
C LEU A 75 -3.19 -10.30 -4.01
N GLN A 76 -3.66 -9.81 -5.13
CA GLN A 76 -4.80 -8.89 -5.23
C GLN A 76 -4.64 -7.66 -4.31
N PRO A 77 -3.54 -6.91 -4.43
CA PRO A 77 -3.35 -5.73 -3.59
C PRO A 77 -4.32 -4.63 -3.97
N ASP A 78 -4.75 -3.86 -2.98
CA ASP A 78 -5.51 -2.64 -3.19
C ASP A 78 -4.66 -1.38 -3.03
N LEU A 79 -3.40 -1.55 -2.70
CA LEU A 79 -2.40 -0.48 -2.72
C LEU A 79 -1.00 -1.08 -2.84
N VAL A 80 -0.17 -0.48 -3.71
CA VAL A 80 1.24 -0.82 -3.83
C VAL A 80 2.07 0.39 -3.46
N LEU A 81 2.97 0.22 -2.49
CA LEU A 81 3.94 1.23 -2.08
C LEU A 81 5.24 1.01 -2.84
N LEU A 82 5.77 2.04 -3.46
CA LEU A 82 7.00 1.90 -4.24
C LEU A 82 7.81 3.20 -4.27
N TRP A 83 9.11 3.06 -4.50
CA TRP A 83 9.96 4.17 -4.91
C TRP A 83 9.78 4.42 -6.41
N PRO A 84 10.17 5.60 -6.92
CA PRO A 84 10.13 5.87 -8.36
C PRO A 84 10.87 4.84 -9.20
N ASP A 85 11.96 4.29 -8.68
CA ASP A 85 12.81 3.35 -9.38
C ASP A 85 12.60 1.88 -8.97
N SER A 86 11.59 1.59 -8.14
CA SER A 86 11.31 0.20 -7.71
C SER A 86 10.97 -0.70 -8.88
N ILE A 87 10.30 -0.17 -9.87
CA ILE A 87 9.87 -0.90 -11.07
C ILE A 87 10.00 0.00 -12.30
N SER A 88 9.98 -0.60 -13.48
CA SER A 88 10.05 0.14 -14.73
C SER A 88 8.75 0.90 -15.01
N PRO A 89 8.80 1.94 -15.89
CA PRO A 89 7.56 2.60 -16.32
C PRO A 89 6.55 1.66 -16.96
N ALA A 90 7.02 0.64 -17.69
CA ALA A 90 6.14 -0.36 -18.28
C ALA A 90 5.43 -1.20 -17.22
N GLN A 91 6.15 -1.60 -16.17
CA GLN A 91 5.56 -2.34 -15.06
C GLN A 91 4.55 -1.49 -14.29
N ARG A 92 4.85 -0.20 -14.06
CA ARG A 92 3.88 0.72 -13.46
C ARG A 92 2.61 0.81 -14.27
N ARG A 93 2.74 0.93 -15.58
CA ARG A 93 1.59 0.98 -16.50
C ARG A 93 0.77 -0.28 -16.42
N GLN A 94 1.44 -1.44 -16.37
CA GLN A 94 0.79 -2.73 -16.24
C GLN A 94 -0.05 -2.82 -14.95
N LEU A 95 0.48 -2.36 -13.82
CA LEU A 95 -0.25 -2.33 -12.56
C LEU A 95 -1.46 -1.40 -12.63
N ARG A 96 -1.31 -0.23 -13.26
CA ARG A 96 -2.43 0.70 -13.46
C ARG A 96 -3.51 0.10 -14.35
N ASP A 97 -3.12 -0.62 -15.40
CA ASP A 97 -4.06 -1.29 -16.29
C ASP A 97 -4.88 -2.37 -15.57
N PHE A 98 -4.31 -2.97 -14.53
CA PHE A 98 -5.02 -3.88 -13.64
C PHE A 98 -5.87 -3.17 -12.58
N GLY A 99 -5.89 -1.85 -12.59
CA GLY A 99 -6.65 -1.07 -11.61
C GLY A 99 -6.05 -1.05 -10.22
N ILE A 100 -4.75 -1.32 -10.09
CA ILE A 100 -4.06 -1.35 -8.80
C ILE A 100 -3.54 0.05 -8.46
N PRO A 101 -4.01 0.68 -7.38
CA PRO A 101 -3.50 1.99 -6.95
C PRO A 101 -2.04 1.92 -6.53
N LEU A 102 -1.27 2.94 -6.91
CA LEU A 102 0.14 3.07 -6.58
C LEU A 102 0.36 4.29 -5.70
N LEU A 103 1.18 4.16 -4.66
CA LEU A 103 1.68 5.28 -3.88
C LEU A 103 3.19 5.33 -4.04
N ILE A 104 3.66 6.31 -4.83
CA ILE A 104 5.08 6.49 -5.13
C ILE A 104 5.68 7.44 -4.12
N ALA A 105 6.65 6.97 -3.35
CA ALA A 105 7.25 7.73 -2.27
C ALA A 105 8.77 7.56 -2.29
N GLU A 106 9.50 8.64 -2.09
CA GLU A 106 10.97 8.62 -2.04
C GLU A 106 11.45 9.50 -0.89
N PRO A 107 11.99 8.92 0.20
CA PRO A 107 12.58 9.71 1.26
C PRO A 107 13.86 10.41 0.75
N ARG A 108 13.91 11.73 0.87
CA ARG A 108 15.07 12.53 0.44
C ARG A 108 15.82 13.12 1.62
N ASP A 109 15.11 13.49 2.67
CA ASP A 109 15.65 14.07 3.88
C ASP A 109 14.70 13.83 5.05
N LEU A 110 15.04 14.28 6.25
CA LEU A 110 14.22 14.06 7.44
C LEU A 110 12.85 14.74 7.35
N GLY A 111 12.77 15.93 6.77
CA GLY A 111 11.48 16.61 6.57
C GLY A 111 10.59 15.86 5.60
N ASN A 112 11.15 15.42 4.50
CA ASN A 112 10.44 14.62 3.51
C ASN A 112 10.00 13.27 4.09
N LEU A 113 10.84 12.64 4.92
CA LEU A 113 10.49 11.40 5.60
C LEU A 113 9.26 11.58 6.50
N ALA A 114 9.21 12.68 7.27
CA ALA A 114 8.06 12.97 8.11
C ALA A 114 6.78 13.13 7.29
N GLU A 115 6.86 13.83 6.17
CA GLU A 115 5.74 13.98 5.23
C GLU A 115 5.28 12.64 4.69
N GLN A 116 6.21 11.75 4.37
CA GLN A 116 5.89 10.41 3.87
C GLN A 116 5.23 9.54 4.92
N PHE A 117 5.68 9.60 6.17
CA PHE A 117 5.00 8.91 7.26
C PHE A 117 3.55 9.36 7.36
N ALA A 118 3.31 10.67 7.30
CA ALA A 118 1.97 11.22 7.37
C ALA A 118 1.10 10.77 6.18
N GLU A 119 1.65 10.83 4.97
CA GLU A 119 0.93 10.44 3.75
C GLU A 119 0.61 8.95 3.75
N ILE A 120 1.59 8.10 4.03
CA ILE A 120 1.39 6.66 4.08
C ILE A 120 0.44 6.31 5.21
N GLY A 121 0.61 6.92 6.38
CA GLY A 121 -0.29 6.71 7.52
C GLY A 121 -1.73 7.04 7.19
N ALA A 122 -1.96 8.15 6.49
CA ALA A 122 -3.30 8.54 6.05
C ALA A 122 -3.89 7.52 5.07
N ARG A 123 -3.10 7.06 4.09
CA ARG A 123 -3.54 6.08 3.10
C ARG A 123 -3.84 4.72 3.74
N LEU A 124 -3.12 4.35 4.77
CA LEU A 124 -3.30 3.08 5.48
C LEU A 124 -4.33 3.18 6.62
N GLY A 125 -4.92 4.34 6.85
CA GLY A 125 -5.83 4.54 7.97
C GLY A 125 -5.12 4.58 9.33
N ARG A 126 -3.84 4.95 9.36
CA ARG A 126 -3.00 5.04 10.56
C ARG A 126 -2.45 6.45 10.78
N ALA A 127 -3.23 7.48 10.43
CA ALA A 127 -2.80 8.87 10.50
C ALA A 127 -2.34 9.32 11.89
N GLU A 128 -2.89 8.72 12.95
CA GLU A 128 -2.53 9.05 14.32
C GLU A 128 -1.10 8.59 14.70
N GLN A 129 -0.56 7.66 13.97
CA GLN A 129 0.76 7.08 14.22
C GLN A 129 1.84 7.67 13.29
N GLY A 130 1.40 8.42 12.26
CA GLY A 130 2.28 9.06 11.28
C GLY A 130 2.73 10.49 11.62
#